data_d85da9d40850560b68214060fc89305b
#
_entry.id   d85da9d40850560b68214060fc89305b
#
_cell.length_a   1.000
_cell.length_b   1.000
_cell.length_c   1.000
_cell.angle_alpha   90.00
_cell.angle_beta   90.00
_cell.angle_gamma   90.00
#
_symmetry.space_group_name_H-M   'P 1'
#
loop_
_entity.id
_entity.type
_entity.pdbx_description
1 polymer ?
#
loop_
_entity_poly.entity_id
_entity_poly.type
_entity_poly.pdbx_seq_one_letter_code
_entity_poly.pdbx_strand_id
1 'polypeptide(L)'
;PRSTLFPYTTLFRSKDITKSMWIYYAGAELSNSYERLQSLVFCASMTPILKKLYSTDEELSEALKRHLVFFNTEGILGAIIQGIVISMEEQKSNGENITDDAITGIKTGLMGPVAGMGDAIIWAAVMPIIFSIFLPFASNGSALGGIMPLILYPLLTIIISYYLIHNGYKLGKKSIVSLLHGGKMKNIIFTANVIGLTMMGALSASYVTLSTPLEFSFSGGSTIVLQDVLNLIAPGLLPLAAVFIIYTYLKKKGPHYTKILLTVVVVSIIASLLGIL
;
A
#
# COMPACT_ATOMS: atom_id res chain seq x y z
N PRO A 1 24.65 -16.63 -28.37
CA PRO A 1 24.36 -17.81 -27.58
C PRO A 1 24.99 -17.61 -26.20
N ARG A 2 24.18 -17.27 -25.21
CA ARG A 2 24.63 -17.19 -23.81
C ARG A 2 24.91 -18.63 -23.36
N SER A 3 26.08 -18.85 -22.81
CA SER A 3 26.56 -20.18 -22.44
C SER A 3 25.63 -20.86 -21.44
N THR A 4 25.19 -22.07 -21.77
CA THR A 4 24.35 -22.98 -21.00
C THR A 4 25.04 -23.56 -19.75
N LEU A 5 26.17 -23.01 -19.30
CA LEU A 5 27.05 -23.64 -18.31
C LEU A 5 26.79 -23.24 -16.85
N PHE A 6 25.96 -22.20 -16.55
CA PHE A 6 25.62 -21.84 -15.18
C PHE A 6 24.17 -21.39 -15.05
N PRO A 7 23.26 -22.29 -14.67
CA PRO A 7 21.81 -22.00 -14.59
C PRO A 7 21.40 -21.06 -13.45
N TYR A 8 22.32 -20.55 -12.63
CA TYR A 8 22.00 -19.75 -11.43
C TYR A 8 22.89 -18.53 -11.20
N THR A 9 23.61 -18.03 -12.23
CA THR A 9 24.32 -16.76 -12.06
C THR A 9 23.32 -15.63 -11.99
N THR A 10 23.25 -15.00 -10.82
CA THR A 10 22.48 -13.76 -10.61
C THR A 10 22.99 -12.69 -11.57
N LEU A 11 22.15 -12.24 -12.49
CA LEU A 11 22.47 -11.19 -13.46
C LEU A 11 22.70 -9.83 -12.74
N PHE A 12 22.19 -9.70 -11.50
CA PHE A 12 22.28 -8.48 -10.72
C PHE A 12 23.26 -8.61 -9.57
N ARG A 13 24.03 -7.54 -9.38
CA ARG A 13 24.76 -7.31 -8.13
C ARG A 13 23.80 -6.65 -7.11
N SER A 14 24.07 -6.85 -5.83
CA SER A 14 23.33 -6.17 -4.74
C SER A 14 23.20 -4.65 -4.98
N LYS A 15 24.22 -4.01 -5.57
CA LYS A 15 24.21 -2.59 -5.93
C LYS A 15 23.11 -2.19 -6.91
N ASP A 16 22.72 -3.07 -7.83
CA ASP A 16 21.67 -2.78 -8.81
C ASP A 16 20.30 -2.75 -8.14
N ILE A 17 20.03 -3.73 -7.27
CA ILE A 17 18.81 -3.81 -6.47
C ILE A 17 18.72 -2.61 -5.54
N THR A 18 19.83 -2.25 -4.88
CA THR A 18 19.89 -1.06 -4.01
C THR A 18 19.65 0.23 -4.79
N LYS A 19 20.18 0.35 -6.01
CA LYS A 19 19.90 1.52 -6.88
C LYS A 19 18.42 1.62 -7.21
N SER A 20 17.79 0.51 -7.54
CA SER A 20 16.33 0.45 -7.80
C SER A 20 15.53 0.86 -6.55
N MET A 21 15.92 0.37 -5.36
CA MET A 21 15.33 0.78 -4.09
C MET A 21 15.40 2.30 -3.88
N TRP A 22 16.56 2.91 -4.09
CA TRP A 22 16.73 4.35 -3.87
C TRP A 22 15.83 5.19 -4.77
N ILE A 23 15.66 4.79 -6.05
CA ILE A 23 14.76 5.50 -6.97
C ILE A 23 13.32 5.40 -6.47
N TYR A 24 12.89 4.21 -6.03
CA TYR A 24 11.54 4.02 -5.51
C TYR A 24 11.34 4.78 -4.19
N TYR A 25 12.24 4.61 -3.24
CA TYR A 25 12.17 5.26 -1.92
C TYR A 25 12.08 6.79 -2.03
N ALA A 26 12.90 7.38 -2.89
CA ALA A 26 12.92 8.83 -3.08
C ALA A 26 11.68 9.38 -3.80
N GLY A 27 11.02 8.58 -4.63
CA GLY A 27 9.95 9.05 -5.50
C GLY A 27 8.55 8.51 -5.20
N ALA A 28 8.40 7.54 -4.29
CA ALA A 28 7.13 6.84 -4.06
C ALA A 28 5.98 7.78 -3.67
N GLU A 29 6.27 8.80 -2.88
CA GLU A 29 5.27 9.78 -2.43
C GLU A 29 5.20 11.04 -3.32
N LEU A 30 6.09 11.18 -4.32
CA LEU A 30 6.18 12.36 -5.18
C LEU A 30 5.45 12.19 -6.52
N SER A 31 5.45 10.98 -7.09
CA SER A 31 4.98 10.72 -8.46
C SER A 31 3.53 10.22 -8.50
N ASN A 32 2.65 10.84 -7.76
CA ASN A 32 1.25 10.42 -7.68
C ASN A 32 0.41 10.99 -8.83
N SER A 33 -0.31 10.12 -9.53
CA SER A 33 -1.38 10.49 -10.45
C SER A 33 -2.68 9.79 -10.05
N TYR A 34 -3.83 10.43 -10.26
CA TYR A 34 -5.13 9.85 -9.90
C TYR A 34 -5.44 8.52 -10.62
N GLU A 35 -4.89 8.31 -11.80
CA GLU A 35 -5.14 7.11 -12.59
C GLU A 35 -4.20 5.95 -12.25
N ARG A 36 -2.97 6.25 -11.87
CA ARG A 36 -1.89 5.26 -11.79
C ARG A 36 -1.14 5.27 -10.47
N LEU A 37 -1.32 6.31 -9.66
CA LEU A 37 -0.66 6.56 -8.39
C LEU A 37 0.87 6.35 -8.47
N GLN A 38 1.43 5.42 -7.74
CA GLN A 38 2.89 5.18 -7.65
C GLN A 38 3.46 4.41 -8.85
N SER A 39 2.67 4.05 -9.86
CA SER A 39 3.16 3.21 -10.96
C SER A 39 4.30 3.85 -11.76
N LEU A 40 4.30 5.19 -11.90
CA LEU A 40 5.36 5.89 -12.62
C LEU A 40 6.72 5.73 -11.95
N VAL A 41 6.80 5.94 -10.64
CA VAL A 41 8.06 5.76 -9.91
C VAL A 41 8.44 4.28 -9.81
N PHE A 42 7.45 3.39 -9.68
CA PHE A 42 7.72 1.95 -9.74
C PHE A 42 8.38 1.56 -11.06
N CYS A 43 7.82 2.01 -12.19
CA CYS A 43 8.41 1.79 -13.52
C CYS A 43 9.80 2.43 -13.63
N ALA A 44 9.98 3.67 -13.16
CA ALA A 44 11.28 4.34 -13.15
C ALA A 44 12.32 3.57 -12.34
N SER A 45 11.93 3.02 -11.18
CA SER A 45 12.81 2.22 -10.34
C SER A 45 13.20 0.88 -10.97
N MET A 46 12.31 0.29 -11.77
CA MET A 46 12.57 -0.93 -12.52
C MET A 46 13.46 -0.70 -13.75
N THR A 47 13.47 0.51 -14.32
CA THR A 47 14.17 0.83 -15.57
C THR A 47 15.66 0.40 -15.59
N PRO A 48 16.50 0.68 -14.56
CA PRO A 48 17.89 0.24 -14.58
C PRO A 48 18.06 -1.27 -14.53
N ILE A 49 17.08 -1.99 -14.00
CA ILE A 49 17.01 -3.46 -13.96
C ILE A 49 16.64 -3.98 -15.34
N LEU A 50 15.52 -3.50 -15.91
CA LEU A 50 14.99 -3.95 -17.18
C LEU A 50 15.96 -3.73 -18.35
N LYS A 51 16.68 -2.59 -18.36
CA LYS A 51 17.75 -2.33 -19.36
C LYS A 51 18.89 -3.33 -19.33
N LYS A 52 19.10 -4.05 -18.23
CA LYS A 52 20.09 -5.13 -18.15
C LYS A 52 19.54 -6.49 -18.59
N LEU A 53 18.22 -6.67 -18.47
CA LEU A 53 17.56 -7.92 -18.78
C LEU A 53 17.20 -8.03 -20.28
N TYR A 54 16.65 -6.98 -20.82
CA TYR A 54 16.11 -6.94 -22.18
C TYR A 54 17.06 -6.18 -23.11
N SER A 55 17.42 -6.81 -24.22
CA SER A 55 18.44 -6.30 -25.13
C SER A 55 17.85 -5.52 -26.30
N THR A 56 16.57 -5.77 -26.63
CA THR A 56 15.87 -5.08 -27.72
C THR A 56 14.97 -3.97 -27.16
N ASP A 57 14.74 -2.92 -27.94
CA ASP A 57 13.87 -1.82 -27.56
C ASP A 57 12.41 -2.25 -27.44
N GLU A 58 11.99 -3.25 -28.23
CA GLU A 58 10.66 -3.83 -28.19
C GLU A 58 10.40 -4.54 -26.87
N GLU A 59 11.28 -5.48 -26.47
CA GLU A 59 11.17 -6.21 -25.21
C GLU A 59 11.22 -5.25 -24.00
N LEU A 60 12.11 -4.26 -24.04
CA LEU A 60 12.20 -3.24 -23.00
C LEU A 60 10.93 -2.42 -22.91
N SER A 61 10.36 -2.02 -24.05
CA SER A 61 9.10 -1.24 -24.10
C SER A 61 7.95 -2.04 -23.50
N GLU A 62 7.82 -3.32 -23.83
CA GLU A 62 6.79 -4.20 -23.26
C GLU A 62 6.96 -4.35 -21.74
N ALA A 63 8.20 -4.56 -21.28
CA ALA A 63 8.52 -4.63 -19.87
C ALA A 63 8.16 -3.35 -19.12
N LEU A 64 8.48 -2.18 -19.68
CA LEU A 64 8.13 -0.90 -19.07
C LEU A 64 6.60 -0.68 -19.03
N LYS A 65 5.87 -1.03 -20.09
CA LYS A 65 4.41 -0.90 -20.16
C LYS A 65 3.71 -1.70 -19.06
N ARG A 66 4.15 -2.96 -18.76
CA ARG A 66 3.54 -3.76 -17.69
C ARG A 66 3.78 -3.18 -16.31
N HIS A 67 4.82 -2.36 -16.11
CA HIS A 67 5.06 -1.69 -14.83
C HIS A 67 4.33 -0.35 -14.69
N LEU A 68 3.76 0.20 -15.76
CA LEU A 68 2.90 1.38 -15.73
C LEU A 68 1.43 1.09 -15.36
N VAL A 69 1.05 -0.17 -15.15
CA VAL A 69 -0.25 -0.54 -14.60
C VAL A 69 -0.39 0.03 -13.19
N PHE A 70 -1.62 0.40 -12.81
CA PHE A 70 -1.96 0.93 -11.50
C PHE A 70 -1.22 0.21 -10.37
N PHE A 71 -0.61 0.99 -9.50
CA PHE A 71 0.10 0.50 -8.33
C PHE A 71 0.06 1.54 -7.22
N ASN A 72 -0.34 1.12 -6.03
CA ASN A 72 -0.35 1.96 -4.84
C ASN A 72 -0.17 1.11 -3.59
N THR A 73 0.88 1.39 -2.83
CA THR A 73 1.16 0.71 -1.56
C THR A 73 1.89 1.67 -0.63
N GLU A 74 2.11 1.27 0.61
CA GLU A 74 2.96 2.05 1.50
C GLU A 74 4.42 1.99 0.99
N GLY A 75 5.07 3.16 0.90
CA GLY A 75 6.32 3.35 0.15
C GLY A 75 7.53 2.60 0.72
N ILE A 76 7.55 2.31 2.02
CA ILE A 76 8.68 1.67 2.71
C ILE A 76 8.55 0.15 2.65
N LEU A 77 7.38 -0.39 3.08
CA LEU A 77 7.11 -1.82 3.02
C LEU A 77 6.94 -2.31 1.59
N GLY A 78 6.49 -1.46 0.67
CA GLY A 78 6.39 -1.74 -0.77
C GLY A 78 7.68 -2.22 -1.42
N ALA A 79 8.83 -1.92 -0.83
CA ALA A 79 10.12 -2.42 -1.28
C ALA A 79 10.19 -3.96 -1.37
N ILE A 80 9.41 -4.70 -0.57
CA ILE A 80 9.35 -6.16 -0.67
C ILE A 80 8.72 -6.61 -1.99
N ILE A 81 7.66 -5.92 -2.44
CA ILE A 81 7.00 -6.21 -3.73
C ILE A 81 7.97 -5.92 -4.87
N GLN A 82 8.67 -4.80 -4.81
CA GLN A 82 9.69 -4.43 -5.79
C GLN A 82 10.75 -5.52 -5.91
N GLY A 83 11.27 -6.04 -4.79
CA GLY A 83 12.23 -7.13 -4.78
C GLY A 83 11.71 -8.41 -5.43
N ILE A 84 10.48 -8.82 -5.11
CA ILE A 84 9.81 -9.99 -5.72
C ILE A 84 9.70 -9.79 -7.23
N VAL A 85 9.23 -8.65 -7.68
CA VAL A 85 9.03 -8.32 -9.10
C VAL A 85 10.37 -8.30 -9.86
N ILE A 86 11.44 -7.75 -9.29
CA ILE A 86 12.79 -7.82 -9.88
C ILE A 86 13.20 -9.27 -10.11
N SER A 87 12.97 -10.15 -9.15
CA SER A 87 13.28 -11.56 -9.30
C SER A 87 12.45 -12.24 -10.37
N MET A 88 11.17 -11.89 -10.52
CA MET A 88 10.30 -12.43 -11.56
C MET A 88 10.75 -12.00 -12.96
N GLU A 89 11.11 -10.73 -13.14
CA GLU A 89 11.63 -10.21 -14.39
C GLU A 89 12.95 -10.90 -14.79
N GLU A 90 13.84 -11.15 -13.82
CA GLU A 90 15.08 -11.88 -14.07
C GLU A 90 14.81 -13.32 -14.54
N GLN A 91 13.90 -14.03 -13.90
CA GLN A 91 13.54 -15.40 -14.27
C GLN A 91 12.87 -15.44 -15.65
N LYS A 92 11.95 -14.49 -15.93
CA LYS A 92 11.33 -14.35 -17.24
C LYS A 92 12.38 -14.14 -18.35
N SER A 93 13.33 -13.23 -18.14
CA SER A 93 14.40 -12.96 -19.11
C SER A 93 15.36 -14.14 -19.32
N ASN A 94 15.44 -15.06 -18.35
CA ASN A 94 16.20 -16.29 -18.44
C ASN A 94 15.43 -17.42 -19.17
N GLY A 95 14.20 -17.16 -19.65
CA GLY A 95 13.40 -18.12 -20.41
C GLY A 95 12.48 -18.99 -19.54
N GLU A 96 12.32 -18.68 -18.26
CA GLU A 96 11.30 -19.34 -17.44
C GLU A 96 9.89 -18.93 -17.88
N ASN A 97 8.94 -19.85 -17.78
CA ASN A 97 7.55 -19.63 -18.21
C ASN A 97 6.78 -18.74 -17.24
N ILE A 98 7.20 -17.48 -17.13
CA ILE A 98 6.55 -16.44 -16.31
C ILE A 98 5.79 -15.50 -17.26
N THR A 99 4.47 -15.48 -17.12
CA THR A 99 3.60 -14.60 -17.91
C THR A 99 3.58 -13.18 -17.36
N ASP A 100 3.26 -12.21 -18.20
CA ASP A 100 3.07 -10.81 -17.81
C ASP A 100 1.96 -10.65 -16.77
N ASP A 101 0.89 -11.45 -16.94
CA ASP A 101 -0.22 -11.49 -15.99
C ASP A 101 0.22 -12.00 -14.61
N ALA A 102 1.17 -12.93 -14.54
CA ALA A 102 1.70 -13.41 -13.27
C ALA A 102 2.49 -12.32 -12.55
N ILE A 103 3.33 -11.56 -13.26
CA ILE A 103 4.07 -10.42 -12.69
C ILE A 103 3.12 -9.34 -12.20
N THR A 104 2.17 -8.95 -13.06
CA THR A 104 1.17 -7.93 -12.73
C THR A 104 0.26 -8.38 -11.60
N GLY A 105 -0.16 -9.65 -11.61
CA GLY A 105 -1.02 -10.23 -10.58
C GLY A 105 -0.38 -10.26 -9.20
N ILE A 106 0.90 -10.61 -9.09
CA ILE A 106 1.65 -10.54 -7.81
C ILE A 106 1.79 -9.08 -7.36
N LYS A 107 2.20 -8.21 -8.26
CA LYS A 107 2.38 -6.78 -7.97
C LYS A 107 1.09 -6.17 -7.42
N THR A 108 -0.03 -6.36 -8.12
CA THR A 108 -1.33 -5.78 -7.74
C THR A 108 -1.99 -6.52 -6.56
N GLY A 109 -1.82 -7.83 -6.48
CA GLY A 109 -2.38 -8.63 -5.38
C GLY A 109 -1.74 -8.36 -4.03
N LEU A 110 -0.43 -8.04 -4.00
CA LEU A 110 0.27 -7.73 -2.75
C LEU A 110 0.15 -6.26 -2.33
N MET A 111 -0.21 -5.34 -3.24
CA MET A 111 -0.19 -3.91 -2.93
C MET A 111 -1.13 -3.53 -1.78
N GLY A 112 -2.33 -4.08 -1.73
CA GLY A 112 -3.31 -3.79 -0.67
C GLY A 112 -2.89 -4.30 0.71
N PRO A 113 -2.56 -5.59 0.87
CA PRO A 113 -2.05 -6.13 2.13
C PRO A 113 -0.82 -5.39 2.64
N VAL A 114 0.14 -5.10 1.76
CA VAL A 114 1.37 -4.39 2.15
C VAL A 114 1.09 -2.93 2.50
N ALA A 115 0.17 -2.26 1.81
CA ALA A 115 -0.27 -0.91 2.18
C ALA A 115 -0.87 -0.89 3.58
N GLY A 116 -1.84 -1.77 3.87
CA GLY A 116 -2.49 -1.81 5.18
C GLY A 116 -1.53 -2.12 6.33
N MET A 117 -0.58 -3.06 6.13
CA MET A 117 0.48 -3.32 7.13
C MET A 117 1.44 -2.14 7.27
N GLY A 118 1.83 -1.52 6.17
CA GLY A 118 2.77 -0.41 6.14
C GLY A 118 2.21 0.82 6.84
N ASP A 119 0.97 1.18 6.54
CA ASP A 119 0.29 2.31 7.18
C ASP A 119 0.18 2.11 8.70
N ALA A 120 -0.18 0.90 9.14
CA ALA A 120 -0.29 0.58 10.56
C ALA A 120 1.09 0.58 11.28
N ILE A 121 2.13 0.06 10.64
CA ILE A 121 3.45 -0.07 11.26
C ILE A 121 4.24 1.23 11.15
N ILE A 122 4.37 1.79 9.95
CA ILE A 122 5.26 2.93 9.70
C ILE A 122 4.61 4.23 10.15
N TRP A 123 3.39 4.50 9.68
CA TRP A 123 2.72 5.79 9.93
C TRP A 123 2.01 5.84 11.28
N ALA A 124 1.34 4.76 11.69
CA ALA A 124 0.58 4.76 12.94
C ALA A 124 1.39 4.33 14.17
N ALA A 125 2.54 3.67 14.02
CA ALA A 125 3.36 3.24 15.15
C ALA A 125 4.77 3.85 15.13
N VAL A 126 5.61 3.54 14.15
CA VAL A 126 7.04 3.92 14.14
C VAL A 126 7.22 5.43 14.17
N MET A 127 6.52 6.16 13.31
CA MET A 127 6.63 7.62 13.24
C MET A 127 6.20 8.29 14.57
N PRO A 128 4.99 8.05 15.11
CA PRO A 128 4.58 8.65 16.39
C PRO A 128 5.48 8.27 17.57
N ILE A 129 6.00 7.04 17.62
CA ILE A 129 6.92 6.61 18.69
C ILE A 129 8.19 7.47 18.64
N ILE A 130 8.81 7.61 17.45
CA ILE A 130 10.03 8.41 17.31
C ILE A 130 9.76 9.86 17.73
N PHE A 131 8.68 10.48 17.25
CA PHE A 131 8.35 11.86 17.61
C PHE A 131 8.05 12.03 19.10
N SER A 132 7.34 11.07 19.72
CA SER A 132 7.01 11.12 21.15
C SER A 132 8.24 11.06 22.05
N ILE A 133 9.26 10.29 21.68
CA ILE A 133 10.52 10.21 22.44
C ILE A 133 11.23 11.55 22.49
N PHE A 134 11.18 12.33 21.40
CA PHE A 134 11.88 13.59 21.30
C PHE A 134 11.05 14.84 21.66
N LEU A 135 9.73 14.69 21.80
CA LEU A 135 8.83 15.78 22.15
C LEU A 135 9.21 16.50 23.46
N PRO A 136 9.60 15.83 24.57
CA PRO A 136 10.01 16.51 25.80
C PRO A 136 11.26 17.41 25.60
N PHE A 137 12.18 17.00 24.73
CA PHE A 137 13.36 17.82 24.41
C PHE A 137 12.96 19.10 23.65
N ALA A 138 12.03 18.99 22.71
CA ALA A 138 11.50 20.13 21.98
C ALA A 138 10.75 21.08 22.91
N SER A 139 9.92 20.57 23.83
CA SER A 139 9.17 21.36 24.81
C SER A 139 10.08 22.15 25.76
N ASN A 140 11.28 21.62 26.03
CA ASN A 140 12.30 22.31 26.85
C ASN A 140 13.21 23.23 26.02
N GLY A 141 12.86 23.53 24.76
CA GLY A 141 13.62 24.43 23.88
C GLY A 141 14.92 23.84 23.32
N SER A 142 15.13 22.53 23.45
CA SER A 142 16.30 21.86 22.90
C SER A 142 16.14 21.57 21.40
N ALA A 143 17.12 21.97 20.59
CA ALA A 143 17.16 21.68 19.16
C ALA A 143 17.19 20.17 18.83
N LEU A 144 17.61 19.33 19.77
CA LEU A 144 17.59 17.88 19.64
C LEU A 144 16.18 17.34 19.40
N GLY A 145 15.15 17.97 20.00
CA GLY A 145 13.76 17.59 19.84
C GLY A 145 13.26 17.69 18.41
N GLY A 146 13.76 18.64 17.62
CA GLY A 146 13.42 18.81 16.21
C GLY A 146 14.35 18.04 15.26
N ILE A 147 15.65 18.04 15.52
CA ILE A 147 16.65 17.48 14.61
C ILE A 147 16.67 15.95 14.62
N MET A 148 16.59 15.34 15.81
CA MET A 148 16.75 13.88 15.94
C MET A 148 15.65 13.08 15.24
N PRO A 149 14.35 13.43 15.33
CA PRO A 149 13.32 12.73 14.54
C PRO A 149 13.55 12.80 13.03
N LEU A 150 14.01 13.96 12.52
CA LEU A 150 14.29 14.15 11.09
C LEU A 150 15.46 13.29 10.58
N ILE A 151 16.36 12.87 11.45
CA ILE A 151 17.46 11.97 11.11
C ILE A 151 17.07 10.52 11.35
N LEU A 152 16.52 10.22 12.52
CA LEU A 152 16.27 8.85 12.96
C LEU A 152 15.17 8.16 12.15
N TYR A 153 14.07 8.86 11.83
CA TYR A 153 12.97 8.30 11.05
C TYR A 153 13.40 7.89 9.64
N PRO A 154 14.04 8.78 8.81
CA PRO A 154 14.52 8.37 7.50
C PRO A 154 15.59 7.27 7.57
N LEU A 155 16.51 7.33 8.54
CA LEU A 155 17.55 6.31 8.70
C LEU A 155 16.92 4.93 8.93
N LEU A 156 15.93 4.83 9.84
CA LEU A 156 15.25 3.57 10.14
C LEU A 156 14.47 3.07 8.93
N THR A 157 13.72 3.92 8.24
CA THR A 157 12.91 3.54 7.08
C THR A 157 13.77 3.13 5.88
N ILE A 158 14.93 3.74 5.67
CA ILE A 158 15.93 3.31 4.67
C ILE A 158 16.45 1.91 4.98
N ILE A 159 16.79 1.64 6.24
CA ILE A 159 17.26 0.32 6.69
C ILE A 159 16.17 -0.72 6.44
N ILE A 160 14.93 -0.44 6.81
CA ILE A 160 13.78 -1.34 6.58
C ILE A 160 13.61 -1.62 5.08
N SER A 161 13.55 -0.59 4.25
CA SER A 161 13.40 -0.73 2.79
C SER A 161 14.54 -1.56 2.18
N TYR A 162 15.78 -1.34 2.64
CA TYR A 162 16.93 -2.10 2.17
C TYR A 162 16.80 -3.60 2.47
N TYR A 163 16.43 -3.95 3.71
CA TYR A 163 16.21 -5.35 4.07
C TYR A 163 15.04 -5.96 3.32
N LEU A 164 13.97 -5.22 3.14
CA LEU A 164 12.76 -5.73 2.51
C LEU A 164 12.95 -6.00 1.01
N ILE A 165 13.61 -5.11 0.26
CA ILE A 165 13.84 -5.34 -1.16
C ILE A 165 14.74 -6.55 -1.40
N HIS A 166 15.81 -6.70 -0.61
CA HIS A 166 16.72 -7.83 -0.75
C HIS A 166 16.08 -9.16 -0.35
N ASN A 167 15.25 -9.16 0.70
CA ASN A 167 14.49 -10.34 1.10
C ASN A 167 13.38 -10.66 0.08
N GLY A 168 12.68 -9.65 -0.45
CA GLY A 168 11.72 -9.82 -1.53
C GLY A 168 12.34 -10.48 -2.76
N TYR A 169 13.52 -10.02 -3.17
CA TYR A 169 14.27 -10.62 -4.27
C TYR A 169 14.65 -12.08 -4.01
N LYS A 170 15.13 -12.40 -2.79
CA LYS A 170 15.43 -13.79 -2.41
C LYS A 170 14.18 -14.66 -2.35
N LEU A 171 13.08 -14.13 -1.82
CA LEU A 171 11.79 -14.82 -1.78
C LEU A 171 11.27 -15.11 -3.19
N GLY A 172 11.33 -14.14 -4.09
CA GLY A 172 10.97 -14.32 -5.48
C GLY A 172 11.73 -15.48 -6.13
N LYS A 173 13.04 -15.56 -5.95
CA LYS A 173 13.86 -16.66 -6.48
C LYS A 173 13.49 -18.05 -5.92
N LYS A 174 13.17 -18.15 -4.64
CA LYS A 174 12.86 -19.43 -4.00
C LYS A 174 11.44 -19.91 -4.26
N SER A 175 10.50 -18.99 -4.32
CA SER A 175 9.07 -19.30 -4.29
C SER A 175 8.47 -19.49 -5.68
N ILE A 176 8.98 -18.80 -6.71
CA ILE A 176 8.38 -18.82 -8.03
C ILE A 176 8.52 -20.20 -8.68
N VAL A 177 9.67 -20.88 -8.54
CA VAL A 177 9.86 -22.24 -9.05
C VAL A 177 8.84 -23.22 -8.43
N SER A 178 8.57 -23.10 -7.13
CA SER A 178 7.58 -23.95 -6.44
C SER A 178 6.13 -23.52 -6.72
N LEU A 179 5.90 -22.24 -7.04
CA LEU A 179 4.57 -21.67 -7.27
C LEU A 179 4.05 -21.97 -8.68
N LEU A 180 4.94 -21.94 -9.69
CA LEU A 180 4.59 -22.25 -11.07
C LEU A 180 4.24 -23.73 -11.26
N HIS A 181 4.93 -24.64 -10.54
CA HIS A 181 4.72 -26.09 -10.64
C HIS A 181 3.50 -26.62 -9.86
N GLY A 182 2.87 -25.81 -8.99
CA GLY A 182 1.84 -26.31 -8.07
C GLY A 182 0.44 -25.68 -8.17
N GLY A 183 0.17 -24.80 -9.13
CA GLY A 183 -1.12 -24.07 -9.17
C GLY A 183 -1.38 -23.16 -7.94
N LYS A 184 -0.39 -23.00 -7.07
CA LYS A 184 -0.47 -22.27 -5.79
C LYS A 184 -0.56 -20.76 -5.96
N MET A 185 -0.26 -20.23 -7.16
CA MET A 185 -0.32 -18.80 -7.47
C MET A 185 -1.73 -18.22 -7.20
N LYS A 186 -2.78 -18.91 -7.66
CA LYS A 186 -4.18 -18.47 -7.39
C LYS A 186 -4.47 -18.40 -5.89
N ASN A 187 -3.97 -19.36 -5.12
CA ASN A 187 -4.19 -19.39 -3.67
C ASN A 187 -3.45 -18.25 -2.96
N ILE A 188 -2.24 -17.90 -3.40
CA ILE A 188 -1.47 -16.77 -2.83
C ILE A 188 -2.17 -15.45 -3.14
N ILE A 189 -2.57 -15.22 -4.39
CA ILE A 189 -3.32 -14.01 -4.77
C ILE A 189 -4.64 -13.97 -4.00
N PHE A 190 -5.36 -15.08 -3.89
CA PHE A 190 -6.60 -15.16 -3.12
C PHE A 190 -6.35 -14.83 -1.63
N THR A 191 -5.35 -15.45 -1.01
CA THR A 191 -4.99 -15.20 0.41
C THR A 191 -4.57 -13.75 0.61
N ALA A 192 -3.74 -13.19 -0.27
CA ALA A 192 -3.34 -11.79 -0.22
C ALA A 192 -4.55 -10.85 -0.34
N ASN A 193 -5.48 -11.13 -1.24
CA ASN A 193 -6.71 -10.35 -1.38
C ASN A 193 -7.60 -10.45 -0.13
N VAL A 194 -7.74 -11.63 0.46
CA VAL A 194 -8.51 -11.80 1.71
C VAL A 194 -7.89 -10.99 2.85
N ILE A 195 -6.56 -11.08 3.04
CA ILE A 195 -5.84 -10.29 4.05
C ILE A 195 -6.04 -8.80 3.77
N GLY A 196 -5.84 -8.35 2.53
CA GLY A 196 -6.00 -6.95 2.14
C GLY A 196 -7.40 -6.41 2.40
N LEU A 197 -8.44 -7.16 2.01
CA LEU A 197 -9.83 -6.77 2.26
C LEU A 197 -10.15 -6.74 3.76
N THR A 198 -9.63 -7.69 4.53
CA THR A 198 -9.80 -7.71 5.99
C THR A 198 -9.16 -6.49 6.64
N MET A 199 -7.92 -6.15 6.23
CA MET A 199 -7.22 -4.95 6.72
C MET A 199 -7.92 -3.66 6.31
N MET A 200 -8.39 -3.56 5.06
CA MET A 200 -9.18 -2.41 4.61
C MET A 200 -10.48 -2.25 5.42
N GLY A 201 -11.14 -3.35 5.76
CA GLY A 201 -12.29 -3.34 6.66
C GLY A 201 -11.94 -2.85 8.06
N ALA A 202 -10.84 -3.35 8.65
CA ALA A 202 -10.37 -2.93 9.97
C ALA A 202 -9.98 -1.44 10.00
N LEU A 203 -9.25 -0.95 8.97
CA LEU A 203 -8.90 0.46 8.83
C LEU A 203 -10.15 1.33 8.68
N SER A 204 -11.12 0.92 7.85
CA SER A 204 -12.40 1.63 7.71
C SER A 204 -13.13 1.74 9.05
N ALA A 205 -13.16 0.68 9.85
CA ALA A 205 -13.77 0.69 11.17
C ALA A 205 -13.03 1.60 12.18
N SER A 206 -11.71 1.76 12.02
CA SER A 206 -10.88 2.57 12.90
C SER A 206 -10.89 4.06 12.54
N TYR A 207 -10.90 4.39 11.26
CA TYR A 207 -10.77 5.77 10.78
C TYR A 207 -12.10 6.45 10.46
N VAL A 208 -13.14 5.70 10.09
CA VAL A 208 -14.46 6.28 9.87
C VAL A 208 -15.20 6.37 11.19
N THR A 209 -15.10 7.52 11.83
CA THR A 209 -15.84 7.82 13.07
C THR A 209 -17.06 8.66 12.72
N LEU A 210 -18.22 8.09 12.90
CA LEU A 210 -19.52 8.75 12.67
C LEU A 210 -20.41 8.46 13.87
N SER A 211 -20.89 9.51 14.53
CA SER A 211 -21.81 9.40 15.67
C SER A 211 -22.91 10.43 15.55
N THR A 212 -24.05 10.17 16.17
CA THR A 212 -25.16 11.11 16.21
C THR A 212 -25.49 11.53 17.64
N PRO A 213 -25.64 12.85 17.90
CA PRO A 213 -26.03 13.37 19.20
C PRO A 213 -27.56 13.37 19.41
N LEU A 214 -28.34 12.78 18.51
CA LEU A 214 -29.80 12.82 18.60
C LEU A 214 -30.31 12.10 19.85
N GLU A 215 -31.11 12.82 20.63
CA GLU A 215 -31.77 12.36 21.85
C GLU A 215 -33.28 12.53 21.75
N PHE A 216 -33.99 11.52 22.15
CA PHE A 216 -35.45 11.53 22.20
C PHE A 216 -35.90 11.52 23.66
N SER A 217 -36.47 12.64 24.12
CA SER A 217 -37.03 12.76 25.47
C SER A 217 -38.54 12.44 25.44
N PHE A 218 -38.97 11.49 26.25
CA PHE A 218 -40.38 11.11 26.39
C PHE A 218 -40.97 11.76 27.62
N SER A 219 -42.29 12.00 27.58
CA SER A 219 -43.07 12.68 28.64
C SER A 219 -43.01 12.01 30.02
N GLY A 220 -42.34 10.88 30.16
CA GLY A 220 -42.13 10.12 31.41
C GLY A 220 -40.74 10.29 32.04
N GLY A 221 -39.90 11.23 31.55
CA GLY A 221 -38.57 11.50 32.12
C GLY A 221 -37.43 10.57 31.64
N SER A 222 -37.71 9.64 30.72
CA SER A 222 -36.69 8.80 30.10
C SER A 222 -36.16 9.46 28.79
N THR A 223 -34.86 9.60 28.66
CA THR A 223 -34.19 10.04 27.43
C THR A 223 -33.54 8.85 26.73
N ILE A 224 -33.86 8.66 25.47
CA ILE A 224 -33.20 7.65 24.65
C ILE A 224 -32.18 8.34 23.73
N VAL A 225 -30.92 8.01 23.90
CA VAL A 225 -29.82 8.45 23.02
C VAL A 225 -29.77 7.50 21.83
N LEU A 226 -30.00 8.02 20.63
CA LEU A 226 -30.06 7.21 19.40
C LEU A 226 -28.75 6.44 19.18
N GLN A 227 -27.61 7.04 19.49
CA GLN A 227 -26.29 6.40 19.36
C GLN A 227 -26.18 5.14 20.22
N ASP A 228 -26.72 5.15 21.44
CA ASP A 228 -26.67 3.99 22.34
C ASP A 228 -27.52 2.83 21.80
N VAL A 229 -28.68 3.15 21.23
CA VAL A 229 -29.54 2.14 20.58
C VAL A 229 -28.83 1.52 19.37
N LEU A 230 -28.18 2.34 18.54
CA LEU A 230 -27.41 1.85 17.40
C LEU A 230 -26.24 0.97 17.83
N ASN A 231 -25.54 1.35 18.90
CA ASN A 231 -24.42 0.58 19.44
C ASN A 231 -24.87 -0.76 20.07
N LEU A 232 -26.08 -0.84 20.60
CA LEU A 232 -26.68 -2.09 21.08
C LEU A 232 -26.98 -3.07 19.94
N ILE A 233 -27.37 -2.55 18.78
CA ILE A 233 -27.62 -3.38 17.58
C ILE A 233 -26.30 -3.86 16.99
N ALA A 234 -25.42 -2.92 16.68
CA ALA A 234 -24.06 -3.20 16.18
C ALA A 234 -23.16 -1.99 16.40
N PRO A 235 -22.06 -2.11 17.15
CA PRO A 235 -21.06 -1.05 17.27
C PRO A 235 -20.53 -0.64 15.88
N GLY A 236 -20.52 0.67 15.61
CA GLY A 236 -20.04 1.19 14.32
C GLY A 236 -21.02 1.06 13.15
N LEU A 237 -22.31 0.90 13.40
CA LEU A 237 -23.33 0.75 12.35
C LEU A 237 -23.38 1.96 11.40
N LEU A 238 -23.29 3.19 11.92
CA LEU A 238 -23.26 4.41 11.10
C LEU A 238 -22.03 4.50 10.21
N PRO A 239 -20.79 4.31 10.71
CA PRO A 239 -19.59 4.19 9.89
C PRO A 239 -19.74 3.12 8.80
N LEU A 240 -20.23 1.95 9.15
CA LEU A 240 -20.40 0.86 8.20
C LEU A 240 -21.39 1.24 7.09
N ALA A 241 -22.52 1.84 7.44
CA ALA A 241 -23.51 2.30 6.46
C ALA A 241 -22.91 3.35 5.51
N ALA A 242 -22.15 4.32 6.02
CA ALA A 242 -21.48 5.33 5.21
C ALA A 242 -20.50 4.69 4.20
N VAL A 243 -19.66 3.75 4.64
CA VAL A 243 -18.73 3.03 3.78
C VAL A 243 -19.48 2.26 2.68
N PHE A 244 -20.55 1.55 3.02
CA PHE A 244 -21.34 0.80 2.03
C PHE A 244 -22.09 1.70 1.04
N ILE A 245 -22.57 2.87 1.46
CA ILE A 245 -23.19 3.85 0.57
C ILE A 245 -22.16 4.32 -0.46
N ILE A 246 -20.96 4.72 -0.01
CA ILE A 246 -19.87 5.15 -0.89
C ILE A 246 -19.46 4.02 -1.83
N TYR A 247 -19.28 2.80 -1.31
CA TYR A 247 -18.94 1.63 -2.12
C TYR A 247 -19.98 1.36 -3.21
N THR A 248 -21.27 1.39 -2.85
CA THR A 248 -22.37 1.15 -3.79
C THR A 248 -22.42 2.23 -4.88
N TYR A 249 -22.15 3.48 -4.52
CA TYR A 249 -22.04 4.57 -5.46
C TYR A 249 -20.89 4.35 -6.46
N LEU A 250 -19.69 4.05 -5.95
CA LEU A 250 -18.53 3.77 -6.78
C LEU A 250 -18.76 2.60 -7.74
N LYS A 251 -19.39 1.53 -7.25
CA LYS A 251 -19.72 0.35 -8.06
C LYS A 251 -20.71 0.66 -9.19
N LYS A 252 -21.70 1.53 -8.93
CA LYS A 252 -22.77 1.85 -9.92
C LYS A 252 -22.39 2.99 -10.87
N LYS A 253 -21.70 4.01 -10.39
CA LYS A 253 -21.43 5.27 -11.14
C LYS A 253 -20.00 5.43 -11.58
N GLY A 254 -19.09 4.54 -11.14
CA GLY A 254 -17.65 4.62 -11.44
C GLY A 254 -16.87 5.51 -10.47
N PRO A 255 -15.55 5.64 -10.66
CA PRO A 255 -14.61 6.25 -9.71
C PRO A 255 -14.64 7.79 -9.74
N HIS A 256 -15.76 8.38 -9.33
CA HIS A 256 -15.90 9.84 -9.22
C HIS A 256 -15.49 10.35 -7.83
N TYR A 257 -14.22 10.16 -7.45
CA TYR A 257 -13.70 10.46 -6.11
C TYR A 257 -13.90 11.92 -5.68
N THR A 258 -13.66 12.90 -6.57
CA THR A 258 -13.85 14.33 -6.27
C THR A 258 -15.30 14.66 -5.95
N LYS A 259 -16.26 14.07 -6.67
CA LYS A 259 -17.68 14.26 -6.37
C LYS A 259 -18.07 13.67 -5.02
N ILE A 260 -17.55 12.48 -4.70
CA ILE A 260 -17.79 11.84 -3.40
C ILE A 260 -17.23 12.71 -2.27
N LEU A 261 -15.98 13.16 -2.39
CA LEU A 261 -15.33 14.00 -1.40
C LEU A 261 -16.15 15.28 -1.14
N LEU A 262 -16.52 16.00 -2.19
CA LEU A 262 -17.34 17.20 -2.06
C LEU A 262 -18.71 16.89 -1.45
N THR A 263 -19.36 15.80 -1.86
CA THR A 263 -20.64 15.39 -1.30
C THR A 263 -20.54 15.08 0.19
N VAL A 264 -19.50 14.32 0.59
CA VAL A 264 -19.28 14.00 2.02
C VAL A 264 -19.07 15.27 2.83
N VAL A 265 -18.22 16.20 2.35
CA VAL A 265 -17.99 17.49 3.03
C VAL A 265 -19.28 18.29 3.18
N VAL A 266 -20.06 18.45 2.11
CA VAL A 266 -21.30 19.21 2.14
C VAL A 266 -22.33 18.55 3.07
N VAL A 267 -22.51 17.22 2.97
CA VAL A 267 -23.44 16.47 3.81
C VAL A 267 -23.03 16.56 5.29
N SER A 268 -21.74 16.43 5.60
CA SER A 268 -21.23 16.55 6.97
C SER A 268 -21.49 17.94 7.56
N ILE A 269 -21.26 19.01 6.80
CA ILE A 269 -21.55 20.38 7.24
C ILE A 269 -23.07 20.57 7.52
N ILE A 270 -23.89 20.14 6.57
CA ILE A 270 -25.36 20.27 6.74
C ILE A 270 -25.85 19.45 7.92
N ALA A 271 -25.41 18.21 8.07
CA ALA A 271 -25.81 17.33 9.16
C ALA A 271 -25.34 17.88 10.52
N SER A 272 -24.15 18.46 10.61
CA SER A 272 -23.63 19.12 11.81
C SER A 272 -24.44 20.38 12.15
N LEU A 273 -24.79 21.20 11.16
CA LEU A 273 -25.65 22.40 11.39
C LEU A 273 -27.06 22.04 11.85
N LEU A 274 -27.57 20.88 11.43
CA LEU A 274 -28.88 20.37 11.84
C LEU A 274 -28.83 19.60 13.17
N GLY A 275 -27.66 19.43 13.79
CA GLY A 275 -27.47 18.66 15.01
C GLY A 275 -27.75 17.16 14.85
N ILE A 276 -27.56 16.62 13.63
CA ILE A 276 -27.74 15.19 13.32
C ILE A 276 -26.46 14.40 13.53
N LEU A 277 -25.31 15.05 13.27
CA LEU A 277 -23.95 14.51 13.37
C LEU A 277 -23.08 15.46 14.19
#